data_c1410412ef82700b2b306258b5c3135c
#
_entry.id   c1410412ef82700b2b306258b5c3135c
#
_cell.length_a   1.000
_cell.length_b   1.000
_cell.length_c   1.000
_cell.angle_alpha   90.00
_cell.angle_beta   90.00
_cell.angle_gamma   90.00
#
_symmetry.space_group_name_H-M   'P 1'
#
loop_
_entity.id
_entity.type
_entity.pdbx_description
1 polymer ?
#
loop_
_entity_poly.entity_id
_entity_poly.type
_entity_poly.pdbx_seq_one_letter_code
_entity_poly.pdbx_strand_id
1 'polypeptide(L)'
;LTKRKFGLGLSFVLAAGTILGACGTKDEETKTSTGSEGTDTGTTETKDFSIAMVTDVGGVDDKSFNQLAWEGIEAFGKENGLEKGDGGYDYLQSKGDADYMTNLNSLVRRDFDVVYGIGFLMEEPIGTIADQQPEAQLAIIDGIVDKPNVASVMFKEQEGSFLAGVAAALMSESKHVGFVGGMEIPVIERFHAGFVEGVKAVDPSIKVDVQYTGKFDDAALGKTTANRMYSSGIDIIFHAAGGTGNGVFAEAKERKTKDANANVWVIGVDSDQYEEGAVGDTNITLTSMQKRVDVAVQTIAKETMAGNFPGGKTVTYGLAEKGVQLADSRGAIPQDILDQIEEYSKKIIDGEITVPETVE
;
A
#
# COMPACT_ATOMS: atom_id res chain seq x y z
N LEU A 1 22.31 -9.09 -54.95
CA LEU A 1 23.28 -8.19 -55.57
C LEU A 1 23.49 -7.00 -54.63
N THR A 2 24.56 -6.59 -54.00
CA THR A 2 26.02 -6.65 -54.22
C THR A 2 26.63 -6.11 -52.92
N LYS A 3 27.34 -6.89 -52.17
CA LYS A 3 28.80 -6.91 -51.90
C LYS A 3 29.48 -5.62 -51.39
N ARG A 4 30.10 -5.78 -50.17
CA ARG A 4 31.52 -5.50 -49.79
C ARG A 4 31.95 -4.02 -49.65
N LYS A 5 32.79 -3.63 -48.65
CA LYS A 5 34.10 -4.09 -48.14
C LYS A 5 34.41 -3.34 -46.82
N PHE A 6 34.93 -3.96 -45.78
CA PHE A 6 36.31 -4.02 -45.31
C PHE A 6 37.07 -2.69 -45.22
N GLY A 7 37.57 -2.37 -44.02
CA GLY A 7 38.61 -1.40 -43.74
C GLY A 7 39.21 -1.62 -42.35
N LEU A 8 40.29 -2.35 -42.31
CA LEU A 8 41.19 -2.60 -41.19
C LEU A 8 42.09 -1.35 -40.99
N GLY A 9 42.46 -0.99 -39.79
CA GLY A 9 43.44 0.00 -39.47
C GLY A 9 44.03 -0.19 -38.09
N LEU A 10 45.14 -0.85 -38.05
CA LEU A 10 46.04 -1.23 -36.97
C LEU A 10 47.04 -0.12 -36.71
N SER A 11 47.51 0.12 -35.46
CA SER A 11 48.89 0.34 -35.03
C SER A 11 48.95 1.15 -33.73
N PHE A 12 49.44 0.51 -32.68
CA PHE A 12 50.72 0.61 -31.98
C PHE A 12 51.15 2.02 -31.53
N VAL A 13 51.50 2.19 -30.24
CA VAL A 13 52.87 2.18 -29.71
C VAL A 13 52.88 2.23 -28.16
N LEU A 14 53.71 1.36 -27.60
CA LEU A 14 54.20 1.31 -26.21
C LEU A 14 55.06 2.51 -25.84
N ALA A 15 55.06 2.89 -24.55
CA ALA A 15 56.30 3.35 -23.90
C ALA A 15 56.28 3.05 -22.41
N ALA A 16 57.15 2.18 -22.00
CA ALA A 16 57.50 1.86 -20.63
C ALA A 16 58.54 2.88 -20.09
N GLY A 17 58.47 3.16 -18.81
CA GLY A 17 59.46 3.94 -18.10
C GLY A 17 59.58 3.49 -16.65
N THR A 18 60.45 2.52 -16.42
CA THR A 18 60.98 2.12 -15.11
C THR A 18 62.16 2.97 -14.72
N ILE A 19 62.19 3.47 -13.46
CA ILE A 19 63.44 3.85 -12.82
C ILE A 19 63.46 3.25 -11.42
N LEU A 20 64.37 2.30 -11.24
CA LEU A 20 64.90 1.82 -9.99
C LEU A 20 66.00 2.78 -9.53
N GLY A 21 66.06 3.06 -8.24
CA GLY A 21 67.20 3.73 -7.62
C GLY A 21 67.38 3.20 -6.21
N ALA A 22 68.44 2.47 -5.99
CA ALA A 22 68.79 1.67 -4.84
C ALA A 22 69.71 2.36 -3.83
N CYS A 23 69.65 1.92 -2.56
CA CYS A 23 70.69 1.72 -1.56
C CYS A 23 71.59 2.86 -1.08
N GLY A 24 71.67 2.95 0.26
CA GLY A 24 72.80 3.58 0.96
C GLY A 24 72.62 3.67 2.47
N THR A 25 73.01 2.60 3.16
CA THR A 25 73.72 2.39 4.44
C THR A 25 73.59 3.41 5.59
N LYS A 26 73.25 2.86 6.76
CA LYS A 26 73.73 3.02 8.16
C LYS A 26 74.33 4.35 8.61
N ASP A 27 73.80 4.87 9.75
CA ASP A 27 74.46 4.87 11.06
C ASP A 27 73.45 5.23 12.20
N GLU A 28 73.74 4.67 13.38
CA GLU A 28 73.04 4.81 14.63
C GLU A 28 73.15 6.23 15.22
N GLU A 29 72.12 6.73 15.89
CA GLU A 29 72.18 7.14 17.32
C GLU A 29 70.82 7.60 17.85
N THR A 30 70.44 6.96 18.85
CA THR A 30 69.64 7.13 20.08
C THR A 30 68.89 8.44 20.38
N LYS A 31 67.61 8.20 20.88
CA LYS A 31 66.78 8.96 21.82
C LYS A 31 65.92 10.10 21.26
N THR A 32 64.60 10.06 21.37
CA THR A 32 63.77 10.18 22.56
C THR A 32 62.29 10.07 22.19
N SER A 33 61.52 9.42 23.01
CA SER A 33 60.07 9.20 22.93
C SER A 33 59.27 10.51 22.91
N THR A 34 58.34 10.62 21.99
CA THR A 34 57.05 11.29 22.23
C THR A 34 55.96 10.51 21.46
N GLY A 35 55.06 9.93 22.18
CA GLY A 35 53.89 9.22 21.63
C GLY A 35 53.03 10.19 20.83
N SER A 36 52.76 9.81 19.61
CA SER A 36 51.60 10.28 18.86
C SER A 36 50.68 9.08 18.77
N GLU A 37 49.67 9.07 19.63
CA GLU A 37 48.51 8.23 19.48
C GLU A 37 47.91 8.56 18.11
N GLY A 38 48.11 7.67 17.15
CA GLY A 38 47.32 7.61 15.95
C GLY A 38 45.92 7.25 16.38
N THR A 39 45.04 8.23 16.46
CA THR A 39 43.59 8.01 16.45
C THR A 39 43.29 7.38 15.13
N ASP A 40 43.16 6.05 15.15
CA ASP A 40 42.44 5.30 14.16
C ASP A 40 40.98 5.76 14.25
N THR A 41 40.64 6.80 13.49
CA THR A 41 39.26 7.14 13.19
C THR A 41 38.81 6.06 12.20
N GLY A 42 38.46 4.92 12.76
CA GLY A 42 37.55 4.01 12.10
C GLY A 42 36.31 4.83 11.77
N THR A 43 36.17 5.23 10.54
CA THR A 43 34.88 5.57 9.94
C THR A 43 34.06 4.30 10.08
N THR A 44 33.30 4.16 11.15
CA THR A 44 32.10 3.35 11.14
C THR A 44 31.26 3.96 10.03
N GLU A 45 31.24 3.33 8.86
CA GLU A 45 30.20 3.56 7.88
C GLU A 45 28.90 3.34 8.66
N THR A 46 28.22 4.43 9.01
CA THR A 46 26.87 4.34 9.52
C THR A 46 26.06 3.76 8.38
N LYS A 47 25.63 2.51 8.50
CA LYS A 47 24.69 1.90 7.55
C LYS A 47 23.49 2.85 7.46
N ASP A 48 23.21 3.34 6.28
CA ASP A 48 22.04 4.16 6.06
C ASP A 48 20.80 3.29 6.32
N PHE A 49 19.80 3.87 6.99
CA PHE A 49 18.56 3.17 7.31
C PHE A 49 17.83 2.75 6.01
N SER A 50 17.28 1.55 6.00
CA SER A 50 16.71 0.97 4.80
C SER A 50 15.40 0.23 5.07
N ILE A 51 14.46 0.32 4.12
CA ILE A 51 13.14 -0.33 4.24
C ILE A 51 12.73 -0.98 2.93
N ALA A 52 12.01 -2.09 3.00
CA ALA A 52 11.47 -2.71 1.79
C ALA A 52 10.13 -3.39 2.06
N MET A 53 9.36 -3.60 0.99
CA MET A 53 8.07 -4.29 1.09
C MET A 53 7.93 -5.43 0.09
N VAL A 54 7.10 -6.40 0.45
CA VAL A 54 6.60 -7.44 -0.46
C VAL A 54 5.11 -7.21 -0.66
N THR A 55 4.66 -7.11 -1.93
CA THR A 55 3.23 -7.01 -2.25
C THR A 55 2.54 -8.36 -2.16
N ASP A 56 1.24 -8.34 -1.93
CA ASP A 56 0.40 -9.48 -2.28
C ASP A 56 0.22 -9.62 -3.81
N VAL A 57 -0.82 -10.32 -4.26
CA VAL A 57 -1.06 -10.58 -5.68
C VAL A 57 -1.45 -9.33 -6.50
N GLY A 58 -1.85 -8.22 -5.83
CA GLY A 58 -2.33 -7.01 -6.52
C GLY A 58 -1.24 -6.23 -7.25
N GLY A 59 0.01 -6.29 -6.75
CA GLY A 59 1.11 -5.49 -7.30
C GLY A 59 1.04 -3.99 -7.02
N VAL A 60 2.13 -3.26 -7.28
CA VAL A 60 2.26 -1.82 -6.97
C VAL A 60 1.51 -0.88 -7.92
N ASP A 61 0.80 -1.40 -8.89
CA ASP A 61 0.01 -0.67 -9.88
C ASP A 61 -1.50 -0.98 -9.79
N ASP A 62 -1.94 -1.53 -8.64
CA ASP A 62 -3.34 -1.89 -8.38
C ASP A 62 -4.29 -0.68 -8.23
N LYS A 63 -3.76 0.54 -8.19
CA LYS A 63 -4.47 1.81 -7.95
C LYS A 63 -5.13 1.90 -6.57
N SER A 64 -4.73 1.06 -5.63
CA SER A 64 -5.35 0.83 -4.34
C SER A 64 -4.28 0.52 -3.28
N PHE A 65 -4.40 -0.62 -2.61
CA PHE A 65 -3.73 -1.04 -1.41
C PHE A 65 -2.19 -1.12 -1.54
N ASN A 66 -1.70 -1.90 -2.52
CA ASN A 66 -0.25 -2.10 -2.68
C ASN A 66 0.43 -0.85 -3.26
N GLN A 67 -0.22 -0.16 -4.20
CA GLN A 67 0.29 1.10 -4.73
C GLN A 67 0.43 2.12 -3.60
N LEU A 68 -0.59 2.27 -2.74
CA LEU A 68 -0.57 3.22 -1.65
C LEU A 68 0.52 2.90 -0.61
N ALA A 69 0.73 1.61 -0.30
CA ALA A 69 1.84 1.18 0.55
C ALA A 69 3.20 1.56 -0.06
N TRP A 70 3.37 1.30 -1.36
CA TRP A 70 4.58 1.67 -2.07
C TRP A 70 4.81 3.18 -2.10
N GLU A 71 3.79 3.98 -2.33
CA GLU A 71 3.86 5.45 -2.28
C GLU A 71 4.33 5.93 -0.89
N GLY A 72 3.87 5.27 0.19
CA GLY A 72 4.33 5.53 1.54
C GLY A 72 5.80 5.21 1.76
N ILE A 73 6.28 4.06 1.28
CA ILE A 73 7.70 3.65 1.31
C ILE A 73 8.56 4.63 0.52
N GLU A 74 8.14 4.96 -0.70
CA GLU A 74 8.86 5.89 -1.59
C GLU A 74 8.92 7.31 -1.00
N ALA A 75 7.82 7.80 -0.42
CA ALA A 75 7.78 9.09 0.24
C ALA A 75 8.73 9.15 1.43
N PHE A 76 8.74 8.11 2.27
CA PHE A 76 9.70 8.00 3.38
C PHE A 76 11.16 8.01 2.86
N GLY A 77 11.44 7.23 1.81
CA GLY A 77 12.79 7.19 1.21
C GLY A 77 13.22 8.56 0.73
N LYS A 78 12.38 9.27 -0.01
CA LYS A 78 12.66 10.63 -0.52
C LYS A 78 12.83 11.65 0.61
N GLU A 79 12.00 11.60 1.65
CA GLU A 79 12.08 12.50 2.82
C GLU A 79 13.42 12.34 3.55
N ASN A 80 13.98 11.14 3.58
CA ASN A 80 15.22 10.82 4.30
C ASN A 80 16.45 10.73 3.38
N GLY A 81 16.33 11.10 2.10
CA GLY A 81 17.45 11.10 1.16
C GLY A 81 17.97 9.72 0.78
N LEU A 82 17.13 8.69 0.93
CA LEU A 82 17.47 7.31 0.57
C LEU A 82 17.33 7.10 -0.95
N GLU A 83 18.18 6.26 -1.50
CA GLU A 83 18.09 5.85 -2.90
C GLU A 83 17.30 4.54 -3.06
N LYS A 84 16.65 4.35 -4.21
CA LYS A 84 15.96 3.10 -4.50
C LYS A 84 16.98 1.98 -4.73
N GLY A 85 16.79 0.86 -4.03
CA GLY A 85 17.65 -0.33 -4.09
C GLY A 85 18.20 -0.73 -2.73
N ASP A 86 19.26 -1.54 -2.74
CA ASP A 86 19.92 -2.03 -1.52
C ASP A 86 20.47 -0.87 -0.68
N GLY A 87 20.23 -0.95 0.63
CA GLY A 87 20.65 0.10 1.58
C GLY A 87 19.76 1.34 1.59
N GLY A 88 18.68 1.37 0.84
CA GLY A 88 17.72 2.47 0.81
C GLY A 88 16.29 1.98 0.89
N TYR A 89 15.51 2.08 -0.19
CA TYR A 89 14.14 1.57 -0.20
C TYR A 89 13.85 0.75 -1.46
N ASP A 90 13.09 -0.36 -1.31
CA ASP A 90 12.81 -1.25 -2.44
C ASP A 90 11.48 -2.01 -2.26
N TYR A 91 11.07 -2.74 -3.29
CA TYR A 91 9.96 -3.70 -3.18
C TYR A 91 10.22 -4.94 -4.02
N LEU A 92 9.56 -6.03 -3.64
CA LEU A 92 9.38 -7.21 -4.47
C LEU A 92 7.90 -7.48 -4.66
N GLN A 93 7.52 -7.74 -5.89
CA GLN A 93 6.13 -8.01 -6.25
C GLN A 93 5.88 -9.50 -6.34
N SER A 94 4.79 -9.96 -5.71
CA SER A 94 4.35 -11.35 -5.78
C SER A 94 3.26 -11.51 -6.83
N LYS A 95 3.24 -12.70 -7.46
CA LYS A 95 2.21 -13.10 -8.42
C LYS A 95 1.28 -14.17 -7.85
N GLY A 96 1.57 -14.64 -6.66
CA GLY A 96 0.80 -15.65 -5.95
C GLY A 96 1.50 -16.10 -4.68
N ASP A 97 0.83 -16.91 -3.89
CA ASP A 97 1.27 -17.36 -2.55
C ASP A 97 2.66 -17.99 -2.55
N ALA A 98 3.03 -18.68 -3.64
CA ALA A 98 4.34 -19.32 -3.76
C ALA A 98 5.52 -18.34 -3.75
N ASP A 99 5.28 -17.06 -4.05
CA ASP A 99 6.32 -16.05 -4.12
C ASP A 99 6.59 -15.38 -2.76
N TYR A 100 5.62 -15.41 -1.82
CA TYR A 100 5.69 -14.65 -0.57
C TYR A 100 6.93 -14.99 0.26
N MET A 101 7.14 -16.27 0.56
CA MET A 101 8.30 -16.75 1.32
C MET A 101 9.62 -16.41 0.63
N THR A 102 9.69 -16.57 -0.69
CA THR A 102 10.90 -16.30 -1.47
C THR A 102 11.23 -14.80 -1.46
N ASN A 103 10.24 -13.96 -1.66
CA ASN A 103 10.38 -12.51 -1.69
C ASN A 103 10.77 -11.95 -0.31
N LEU A 104 10.07 -12.36 0.75
CA LEU A 104 10.40 -11.96 2.13
C LEU A 104 11.82 -12.36 2.51
N ASN A 105 12.21 -13.64 2.29
CA ASN A 105 13.57 -14.11 2.53
C ASN A 105 14.62 -13.33 1.73
N SER A 106 14.31 -12.97 0.50
CA SER A 106 15.23 -12.20 -0.35
C SER A 106 15.51 -10.83 0.27
N LEU A 107 14.48 -10.10 0.71
CA LEU A 107 14.64 -8.78 1.32
C LEU A 107 15.35 -8.86 2.68
N VAL A 108 15.01 -9.84 3.53
CA VAL A 108 15.68 -10.04 4.82
C VAL A 108 17.18 -10.31 4.61
N ARG A 109 17.56 -11.13 3.61
CA ARG A 109 18.98 -11.41 3.30
C ARG A 109 19.72 -10.23 2.67
N ARG A 110 19.00 -9.28 2.11
CA ARG A 110 19.56 -8.00 1.61
C ARG A 110 19.73 -6.99 2.74
N ASP A 111 19.46 -7.40 3.98
CA ASP A 111 19.73 -6.66 5.21
C ASP A 111 18.99 -5.31 5.31
N PHE A 112 17.73 -5.26 4.86
CA PHE A 112 16.86 -4.13 5.11
C PHE A 112 16.49 -4.06 6.59
N ASP A 113 16.49 -2.84 7.17
CA ASP A 113 16.20 -2.63 8.58
C ASP A 113 14.73 -2.90 8.94
N VAL A 114 13.80 -2.70 8.00
CA VAL A 114 12.40 -3.15 8.11
C VAL A 114 11.93 -3.78 6.80
N VAL A 115 11.36 -4.96 6.89
CA VAL A 115 10.69 -5.62 5.75
C VAL A 115 9.20 -5.73 6.03
N TYR A 116 8.39 -5.12 5.15
CA TYR A 116 6.95 -5.13 5.24
C TYR A 116 6.33 -6.25 4.39
N GLY A 117 5.39 -6.98 4.95
CA GLY A 117 4.43 -7.79 4.19
C GLY A 117 3.12 -7.01 4.06
N ILE A 118 2.68 -6.80 2.82
CA ILE A 118 1.50 -6.00 2.52
C ILE A 118 0.30 -6.93 2.28
N GLY A 119 -0.58 -7.03 3.28
CA GLY A 119 -1.85 -7.76 3.23
C GLY A 119 -1.94 -9.01 4.09
N PHE A 120 -3.19 -9.35 4.44
CA PHE A 120 -3.57 -10.49 5.27
C PHE A 120 -2.93 -11.82 4.82
N LEU A 121 -2.79 -12.03 3.51
CA LEU A 121 -2.19 -13.25 2.95
C LEU A 121 -0.72 -13.47 3.35
N MET A 122 -0.08 -12.45 3.93
CA MET A 122 1.30 -12.51 4.43
C MET A 122 1.43 -13.02 5.87
N GLU A 123 0.33 -13.26 6.62
CA GLU A 123 0.41 -13.65 8.05
C GLU A 123 1.27 -14.90 8.27
N GLU A 124 0.99 -16.00 7.59
CA GLU A 124 1.74 -17.24 7.71
C GLU A 124 3.20 -17.10 7.21
N PRO A 125 3.45 -16.52 6.03
CA PRO A 125 4.81 -16.22 5.56
C PRO A 125 5.62 -15.37 6.52
N ILE A 126 5.09 -14.25 7.01
CA ILE A 126 5.77 -13.36 7.98
C ILE A 126 6.06 -14.11 9.28
N GLY A 127 5.09 -14.83 9.82
CA GLY A 127 5.28 -15.63 11.02
C GLY A 127 6.40 -16.67 10.89
N THR A 128 6.48 -17.33 9.73
CA THR A 128 7.53 -18.31 9.43
C THR A 128 8.91 -17.65 9.31
N ILE A 129 9.01 -16.49 8.63
CA ILE A 129 10.26 -15.74 8.51
C ILE A 129 10.70 -15.20 9.88
N ALA A 130 9.76 -14.70 10.69
CA ALA A 130 10.05 -14.22 12.04
C ALA A 130 10.69 -15.27 12.93
N ASP A 131 10.24 -16.52 12.84
CA ASP A 131 10.83 -17.64 13.58
C ASP A 131 12.21 -18.05 13.05
N GLN A 132 12.42 -17.98 11.73
CA GLN A 132 13.68 -18.35 11.10
C GLN A 132 14.76 -17.27 11.21
N GLN A 133 14.35 -16.00 11.35
CA GLN A 133 15.20 -14.82 11.35
C GLN A 133 14.82 -13.91 12.54
N PRO A 134 15.11 -14.33 13.79
CA PRO A 134 14.63 -13.61 14.98
C PRO A 134 15.19 -12.18 15.13
N GLU A 135 16.30 -11.87 14.46
CA GLU A 135 16.92 -10.52 14.47
C GLU A 135 16.31 -9.59 13.39
N ALA A 136 15.56 -10.13 12.42
CA ALA A 136 14.92 -9.33 11.38
C ALA A 136 13.73 -8.56 11.97
N GLN A 137 13.62 -7.27 11.66
CA GLN A 137 12.46 -6.46 12.01
C GLN A 137 11.44 -6.52 10.86
N LEU A 138 10.30 -7.11 11.14
CA LEU A 138 9.24 -7.34 10.17
C LEU A 138 8.01 -6.52 10.53
N ALA A 139 7.26 -6.09 9.53
CA ALA A 139 5.96 -5.47 9.76
C ALA A 139 4.91 -6.11 8.83
N ILE A 140 3.69 -6.24 9.30
CA ILE A 140 2.56 -6.71 8.50
C ILE A 140 1.46 -5.66 8.50
N ILE A 141 0.89 -5.42 7.32
CA ILE A 141 -0.27 -4.57 7.13
C ILE A 141 -1.50 -5.47 6.90
N ASP A 142 -2.59 -5.20 7.60
CA ASP A 142 -3.85 -5.97 7.55
C ASP A 142 -3.74 -7.40 8.11
N GLY A 143 -2.80 -7.65 9.00
CA GLY A 143 -2.64 -8.95 9.62
C GLY A 143 -2.09 -8.86 11.04
N ILE A 144 -2.24 -9.94 11.82
CA ILE A 144 -1.72 -10.04 13.18
C ILE A 144 -0.78 -11.24 13.28
N VAL A 145 0.49 -10.97 13.59
CA VAL A 145 1.50 -11.99 13.82
C VAL A 145 2.10 -11.79 15.22
N ASP A 146 1.78 -12.69 16.14
CA ASP A 146 2.23 -12.65 17.54
C ASP A 146 3.68 -13.15 17.66
N LYS A 147 4.63 -12.32 17.25
CA LYS A 147 6.08 -12.55 17.34
C LYS A 147 6.78 -11.27 17.80
N PRO A 148 7.83 -11.39 18.65
CA PRO A 148 8.50 -10.22 19.27
C PRO A 148 9.19 -9.30 18.24
N ASN A 149 9.52 -9.80 17.06
CA ASN A 149 10.18 -9.10 15.97
C ASN A 149 9.22 -8.75 14.82
N VAL A 150 7.89 -8.77 15.06
CA VAL A 150 6.88 -8.36 14.08
C VAL A 150 6.03 -7.23 14.64
N ALA A 151 5.92 -6.14 13.90
CA ALA A 151 4.94 -5.08 14.13
C ALA A 151 3.68 -5.36 13.29
N SER A 152 2.52 -5.46 13.93
CA SER A 152 1.24 -5.71 13.26
C SER A 152 0.43 -4.42 13.16
N VAL A 153 -0.09 -4.10 11.97
CA VAL A 153 -0.91 -2.92 11.73
C VAL A 153 -2.27 -3.32 11.20
N MET A 154 -3.31 -2.90 11.90
CA MET A 154 -4.71 -3.14 11.58
C MET A 154 -5.45 -1.83 11.36
N PHE A 155 -6.56 -1.91 10.64
CA PHE A 155 -7.46 -0.79 10.46
C PHE A 155 -8.88 -1.18 10.87
N LYS A 156 -9.67 -0.17 11.22
CA LYS A 156 -11.10 -0.34 11.47
C LYS A 156 -11.87 -0.03 10.19
N GLU A 157 -11.72 -0.89 9.21
CA GLU A 157 -12.33 -0.73 7.89
C GLU A 157 -13.85 -0.56 7.99
N GLN A 158 -14.50 -1.22 8.97
CA GLN A 158 -15.93 -1.08 9.20
C GLN A 158 -16.34 0.37 9.50
N GLU A 159 -15.50 1.15 10.21
CA GLU A 159 -15.86 2.54 10.54
C GLU A 159 -15.89 3.43 9.27
N GLY A 160 -14.85 3.34 8.40
CA GLY A 160 -14.82 4.10 7.15
C GLY A 160 -15.87 3.62 6.15
N SER A 161 -16.09 2.30 6.08
CA SER A 161 -17.10 1.70 5.21
C SER A 161 -18.53 2.04 5.62
N PHE A 162 -18.78 2.22 6.93
CA PHE A 162 -20.06 2.74 7.41
C PHE A 162 -20.36 4.12 6.81
N LEU A 163 -19.36 5.02 6.79
CA LEU A 163 -19.53 6.33 6.18
C LEU A 163 -19.74 6.24 4.66
N ALA A 164 -19.08 5.29 3.98
CA ALA A 164 -19.33 4.99 2.57
C ALA A 164 -20.77 4.49 2.33
N GLY A 165 -21.28 3.66 3.24
CA GLY A 165 -22.67 3.20 3.23
C GLY A 165 -23.67 4.35 3.44
N VAL A 166 -23.40 5.24 4.38
CA VAL A 166 -24.20 6.46 4.60
C VAL A 166 -24.23 7.32 3.34
N ALA A 167 -23.06 7.57 2.72
CA ALA A 167 -22.96 8.34 1.49
C ALA A 167 -23.77 7.68 0.35
N ALA A 168 -23.62 6.36 0.17
CA ALA A 168 -24.38 5.62 -0.85
C ALA A 168 -25.88 5.71 -0.63
N ALA A 169 -26.34 5.54 0.61
CA ALA A 169 -27.76 5.57 0.94
C ALA A 169 -28.41 6.94 0.72
N LEU A 170 -27.70 8.02 1.08
CA LEU A 170 -28.18 9.39 0.90
C LEU A 170 -28.17 9.82 -0.57
N MET A 171 -27.24 9.32 -1.37
CA MET A 171 -27.05 9.68 -2.78
C MET A 171 -27.80 8.77 -3.76
N SER A 172 -28.19 7.55 -3.37
CA SER A 172 -28.86 6.62 -4.28
C SER A 172 -30.26 7.09 -4.65
N GLU A 173 -30.52 7.24 -5.95
CA GLU A 173 -31.85 7.50 -6.50
C GLU A 173 -32.65 6.21 -6.68
N SER A 174 -31.96 5.11 -6.99
CA SER A 174 -32.59 3.81 -7.24
C SER A 174 -33.03 3.09 -5.96
N LYS A 175 -32.52 3.51 -4.81
CA LYS A 175 -32.64 2.80 -3.53
C LYS A 175 -32.13 1.35 -3.60
N HIS A 176 -31.13 1.14 -4.45
CA HIS A 176 -30.46 -0.12 -4.65
C HIS A 176 -28.97 0.12 -4.88
N VAL A 177 -28.15 -0.28 -3.93
CA VAL A 177 -26.71 -0.07 -3.95
C VAL A 177 -25.96 -1.40 -3.92
N GLY A 178 -24.68 -1.39 -4.29
CA GLY A 178 -23.88 -2.59 -4.40
C GLY A 178 -22.57 -2.53 -3.64
N PHE A 179 -22.13 -3.68 -3.14
CA PHE A 179 -20.79 -3.90 -2.62
C PHE A 179 -20.07 -4.97 -3.43
N VAL A 180 -18.86 -4.69 -3.88
CA VAL A 180 -17.97 -5.65 -4.57
C VAL A 180 -16.75 -5.88 -3.71
N GLY A 181 -16.68 -7.05 -3.06
CA GLY A 181 -15.50 -7.52 -2.33
C GLY A 181 -14.53 -8.30 -3.23
N GLY A 182 -13.25 -8.28 -2.88
CA GLY A 182 -12.26 -9.18 -3.45
C GLY A 182 -12.44 -10.61 -2.92
N MET A 183 -11.49 -11.09 -2.13
CA MET A 183 -11.61 -12.38 -1.45
C MET A 183 -12.47 -12.27 -0.19
N GLU A 184 -13.16 -13.34 0.17
CA GLU A 184 -13.92 -13.42 1.42
C GLU A 184 -12.98 -13.74 2.58
N ILE A 185 -12.39 -12.70 3.16
CA ILE A 185 -11.43 -12.74 4.27
C ILE A 185 -11.84 -11.71 5.34
N PRO A 186 -11.36 -11.83 6.60
CA PRO A 186 -11.82 -10.98 7.71
C PRO A 186 -11.70 -9.47 7.43
N VAL A 187 -10.65 -9.04 6.73
CA VAL A 187 -10.47 -7.62 6.34
C VAL A 187 -11.61 -7.16 5.44
N ILE A 188 -11.95 -7.93 4.40
CA ILE A 188 -13.00 -7.54 3.44
C ILE A 188 -14.39 -7.71 4.06
N GLU A 189 -14.54 -8.63 5.02
CA GLU A 189 -15.78 -8.76 5.78
C GLU A 189 -16.08 -7.52 6.64
N ARG A 190 -15.04 -6.88 7.24
CA ARG A 190 -15.21 -5.59 7.94
C ARG A 190 -15.68 -4.47 7.00
N PHE A 191 -15.14 -4.38 5.78
CA PHE A 191 -15.64 -3.44 4.76
C PHE A 191 -17.13 -3.70 4.45
N HIS A 192 -17.48 -4.95 4.21
CA HIS A 192 -18.85 -5.37 3.92
C HIS A 192 -19.80 -5.01 5.06
N ALA A 193 -19.48 -5.43 6.29
CA ALA A 193 -20.29 -5.19 7.46
C ALA A 193 -20.55 -3.68 7.69
N GLY A 194 -19.48 -2.88 7.66
CA GLY A 194 -19.58 -1.44 7.81
C GLY A 194 -20.48 -0.80 6.74
N PHE A 195 -20.29 -1.16 5.47
CA PHE A 195 -21.09 -0.62 4.37
C PHE A 195 -22.59 -0.91 4.52
N VAL A 196 -22.92 -2.17 4.79
CA VAL A 196 -24.33 -2.59 4.99
C VAL A 196 -24.96 -1.87 6.16
N GLU A 197 -24.28 -1.77 7.30
CA GLU A 197 -24.79 -1.08 8.48
C GLU A 197 -24.91 0.44 8.26
N GLY A 198 -23.98 1.07 7.52
CA GLY A 198 -24.11 2.47 7.15
C GLY A 198 -25.34 2.75 6.28
N VAL A 199 -25.62 1.88 5.30
CA VAL A 199 -26.84 1.97 4.49
C VAL A 199 -28.10 1.81 5.36
N LYS A 200 -28.15 0.79 6.22
CA LYS A 200 -29.27 0.53 7.13
C LYS A 200 -29.52 1.68 8.12
N ALA A 201 -28.46 2.32 8.59
CA ALA A 201 -28.55 3.43 9.53
C ALA A 201 -29.26 4.66 8.93
N VAL A 202 -29.23 4.83 7.62
CA VAL A 202 -29.94 5.89 6.88
C VAL A 202 -31.35 5.45 6.52
N ASP A 203 -31.49 4.31 5.84
CA ASP A 203 -32.78 3.80 5.40
C ASP A 203 -32.72 2.26 5.24
N PRO A 204 -33.32 1.48 6.15
CA PRO A 204 -33.28 0.04 6.10
C PRO A 204 -34.09 -0.58 4.93
N SER A 205 -34.81 0.24 4.17
CA SER A 205 -35.54 -0.22 2.97
C SER A 205 -34.66 -0.24 1.72
N ILE A 206 -33.48 0.39 1.76
CA ILE A 206 -32.53 0.37 0.63
C ILE A 206 -31.96 -1.04 0.47
N LYS A 207 -32.03 -1.55 -0.76
CA LYS A 207 -31.49 -2.87 -1.06
C LYS A 207 -29.97 -2.78 -1.24
N VAL A 208 -29.24 -3.70 -0.60
CA VAL A 208 -27.81 -3.86 -0.76
C VAL A 208 -27.52 -5.21 -1.41
N ASP A 209 -26.95 -5.23 -2.60
CA ASP A 209 -26.43 -6.45 -3.23
C ASP A 209 -24.92 -6.56 -3.00
N VAL A 210 -24.50 -7.72 -2.51
CA VAL A 210 -23.10 -8.01 -2.18
C VAL A 210 -22.57 -9.11 -3.08
N GLN A 211 -21.39 -8.88 -3.66
CA GLN A 211 -20.70 -9.85 -4.51
C GLN A 211 -19.22 -9.92 -4.12
N TYR A 212 -18.73 -11.10 -3.79
CA TYR A 212 -17.31 -11.39 -3.68
C TYR A 212 -16.80 -11.98 -4.99
N THR A 213 -15.69 -11.44 -5.50
CA THR A 213 -15.10 -11.90 -6.75
C THR A 213 -14.14 -13.07 -6.55
N GLY A 214 -13.65 -13.27 -5.32
CA GLY A 214 -12.63 -14.27 -4.98
C GLY A 214 -11.21 -13.89 -5.41
N LYS A 215 -11.01 -12.64 -5.90
CA LYS A 215 -9.71 -12.16 -6.40
C LYS A 215 -9.49 -10.68 -6.16
N PHE A 216 -8.20 -10.28 -6.07
CA PHE A 216 -7.77 -8.88 -6.01
C PHE A 216 -7.07 -8.40 -7.30
N ASP A 217 -6.79 -9.29 -8.26
CA ASP A 217 -5.96 -9.05 -9.45
C ASP A 217 -6.68 -9.28 -10.79
N ASP A 218 -8.01 -9.33 -10.82
CA ASP A 218 -8.81 -9.66 -12.01
C ASP A 218 -9.82 -8.55 -12.37
N ALA A 219 -9.33 -7.49 -13.03
CA ALA A 219 -10.19 -6.37 -13.46
C ALA A 219 -11.30 -6.80 -14.44
N ALA A 220 -11.09 -7.87 -15.23
CA ALA A 220 -12.11 -8.37 -16.14
C ALA A 220 -13.30 -8.98 -15.38
N LEU A 221 -13.01 -9.69 -14.29
CA LEU A 221 -14.03 -10.21 -13.38
C LEU A 221 -14.77 -9.09 -12.66
N GLY A 222 -14.03 -8.07 -12.16
CA GLY A 222 -14.62 -6.87 -11.57
C GLY A 222 -15.59 -6.16 -12.51
N LYS A 223 -15.20 -5.96 -13.77
CA LYS A 223 -16.05 -5.37 -14.82
C LYS A 223 -17.31 -6.18 -15.08
N THR A 224 -17.18 -7.50 -15.19
CA THR A 224 -18.33 -8.40 -15.43
C THR A 224 -19.30 -8.36 -14.23
N THR A 225 -18.79 -8.30 -13.01
CA THR A 225 -19.60 -8.19 -11.79
C THR A 225 -20.35 -6.86 -11.75
N ALA A 226 -19.65 -5.74 -11.97
CA ALA A 226 -20.29 -4.42 -12.03
C ALA A 226 -21.34 -4.31 -13.16
N ASN A 227 -21.07 -4.92 -14.31
CA ASN A 227 -22.04 -4.95 -15.40
C ASN A 227 -23.37 -5.61 -14.98
N ARG A 228 -23.32 -6.74 -14.27
CA ARG A 228 -24.52 -7.41 -13.75
C ARG A 228 -25.24 -6.54 -12.71
N MET A 229 -24.50 -5.92 -11.81
CA MET A 229 -25.04 -5.09 -10.74
C MET A 229 -25.73 -3.83 -11.29
N TYR A 230 -25.08 -3.05 -12.15
CA TYR A 230 -25.71 -1.89 -12.80
C TYR A 230 -26.91 -2.30 -13.66
N SER A 231 -26.85 -3.45 -14.33
CA SER A 231 -27.98 -3.95 -15.14
C SER A 231 -29.18 -4.41 -14.30
N SER A 232 -28.98 -4.69 -13.01
CA SER A 232 -30.07 -4.97 -12.05
C SER A 232 -30.71 -3.72 -11.44
N GLY A 233 -30.23 -2.53 -11.81
CA GLY A 233 -30.77 -1.25 -11.35
C GLY A 233 -29.98 -0.62 -10.20
N ILE A 234 -28.85 -1.15 -9.82
CA ILE A 234 -27.92 -0.51 -8.87
C ILE A 234 -27.35 0.75 -9.52
N ASP A 235 -27.29 1.85 -8.77
CA ASP A 235 -26.73 3.12 -9.23
C ASP A 235 -25.39 3.48 -8.57
N ILE A 236 -25.09 2.94 -7.40
CA ILE A 236 -23.83 3.18 -6.69
C ILE A 236 -23.22 1.84 -6.30
N ILE A 237 -21.96 1.62 -6.66
CA ILE A 237 -21.17 0.46 -6.24
C ILE A 237 -19.98 0.93 -5.41
N PHE A 238 -19.86 0.43 -4.18
CA PHE A 238 -18.64 0.48 -3.40
C PHE A 238 -17.82 -0.79 -3.63
N HIS A 239 -16.52 -0.66 -3.88
CA HIS A 239 -15.66 -1.84 -3.98
C HIS A 239 -14.56 -1.84 -2.92
N ALA A 240 -14.23 -3.05 -2.42
CA ALA A 240 -13.06 -3.36 -1.61
C ALA A 240 -12.37 -4.58 -2.24
N ALA A 241 -11.76 -4.39 -3.42
CA ALA A 241 -11.33 -5.48 -4.29
C ALA A 241 -9.97 -5.24 -4.96
N GLY A 242 -9.16 -4.28 -4.48
CA GLY A 242 -7.84 -3.98 -5.05
C GLY A 242 -7.90 -3.73 -6.56
N GLY A 243 -6.97 -4.32 -7.32
CA GLY A 243 -6.91 -4.22 -8.78
C GLY A 243 -8.15 -4.76 -9.51
N THR A 244 -8.90 -5.71 -8.92
CA THR A 244 -10.19 -6.15 -9.44
C THR A 244 -11.20 -5.00 -9.46
N GLY A 245 -11.13 -4.08 -8.50
CA GLY A 245 -11.96 -2.87 -8.43
C GLY A 245 -11.79 -1.92 -9.62
N ASN A 246 -10.64 -1.91 -10.28
CA ASN A 246 -10.44 -1.15 -11.53
C ASN A 246 -11.42 -1.57 -12.62
N GLY A 247 -11.91 -2.80 -12.59
CA GLY A 247 -12.97 -3.30 -13.46
C GLY A 247 -14.32 -2.63 -13.17
N VAL A 248 -14.63 -2.32 -11.91
CA VAL A 248 -15.87 -1.60 -11.54
C VAL A 248 -15.85 -0.20 -12.15
N PHE A 249 -14.73 0.53 -11.99
CA PHE A 249 -14.53 1.82 -12.65
C PHE A 249 -14.66 1.72 -14.17
N ALA A 250 -14.03 0.71 -14.79
CA ALA A 250 -14.08 0.52 -16.24
C ALA A 250 -15.51 0.33 -16.75
N GLU A 251 -16.35 -0.43 -16.05
CA GLU A 251 -17.76 -0.61 -16.43
C GLU A 251 -18.56 0.67 -16.25
N ALA A 252 -18.43 1.37 -15.12
CA ALA A 252 -19.15 2.61 -14.88
C ALA A 252 -18.79 3.67 -15.91
N LYS A 253 -17.50 3.82 -16.25
CA LYS A 253 -17.01 4.72 -17.32
C LYS A 253 -17.56 4.35 -18.68
N GLU A 254 -17.62 3.08 -19.02
CA GLU A 254 -18.18 2.62 -20.29
C GLU A 254 -19.67 2.98 -20.40
N ARG A 255 -20.44 2.79 -19.32
CA ARG A 255 -21.87 3.18 -19.28
C ARG A 255 -22.04 4.68 -19.44
N LYS A 256 -21.25 5.48 -18.69
CA LYS A 256 -21.28 6.94 -18.77
C LYS A 256 -20.86 7.47 -20.15
N THR A 257 -19.92 6.80 -20.83
CA THR A 257 -19.50 7.13 -22.18
C THR A 257 -20.59 6.82 -23.21
N LYS A 258 -21.34 5.71 -23.04
CA LYS A 258 -22.44 5.32 -23.93
C LYS A 258 -23.67 6.20 -23.75
N ASP A 259 -23.94 6.60 -22.52
CA ASP A 259 -25.05 7.47 -22.14
C ASP A 259 -24.57 8.49 -21.09
N ALA A 260 -24.41 9.74 -21.51
CA ALA A 260 -23.97 10.81 -20.62
C ALA A 260 -24.93 11.04 -19.43
N ASN A 261 -26.19 10.59 -19.52
CA ASN A 261 -27.19 10.70 -18.45
C ASN A 261 -27.24 9.45 -17.56
N ALA A 262 -26.42 8.42 -17.85
CA ALA A 262 -26.40 7.24 -16.99
C ALA A 262 -26.10 7.64 -15.54
N ASN A 263 -26.99 7.26 -14.61
CA ASN A 263 -26.81 7.45 -13.18
C ASN A 263 -26.05 6.24 -12.63
N VAL A 264 -24.72 6.28 -12.74
CA VAL A 264 -23.80 5.24 -12.28
C VAL A 264 -22.63 5.88 -11.53
N TRP A 265 -22.38 5.42 -10.33
CA TRP A 265 -21.35 5.92 -9.44
C TRP A 265 -20.51 4.80 -8.86
N VAL A 266 -19.25 5.12 -8.54
CA VAL A 266 -18.33 4.22 -7.83
C VAL A 266 -17.85 4.93 -6.57
N ILE A 267 -17.83 4.20 -5.45
CA ILE A 267 -17.06 4.56 -4.27
C ILE A 267 -15.78 3.74 -4.31
N GLY A 268 -14.63 4.43 -4.35
CA GLY A 268 -13.31 3.84 -4.37
C GLY A 268 -12.84 3.36 -3.01
N VAL A 269 -11.65 2.77 -2.94
CA VAL A 269 -11.07 2.20 -1.72
C VAL A 269 -9.57 2.48 -1.59
N ASP A 270 -9.06 2.48 -0.36
CA ASP A 270 -7.67 2.66 0.07
C ASP A 270 -7.12 4.04 -0.28
N SER A 271 -6.89 4.33 -1.54
CA SER A 271 -6.45 5.64 -2.05
C SER A 271 -7.63 6.53 -2.47
N ASP A 272 -7.35 7.80 -2.76
CA ASP A 272 -8.30 8.66 -3.45
C ASP A 272 -8.32 8.30 -4.94
N GLN A 273 -9.28 7.50 -5.35
CA GLN A 273 -9.42 6.99 -6.72
C GLN A 273 -10.24 7.92 -7.64
N TYR A 274 -10.23 9.22 -7.37
CA TYR A 274 -10.98 10.19 -8.18
C TYR A 274 -10.58 10.16 -9.65
N GLU A 275 -9.29 10.08 -9.94
CA GLU A 275 -8.77 10.08 -11.30
C GLU A 275 -9.20 8.84 -12.10
N GLU A 276 -9.43 7.73 -11.40
CA GLU A 276 -9.89 6.47 -12.03
C GLU A 276 -11.32 6.61 -12.57
N GLY A 277 -12.10 7.55 -12.05
CA GLY A 277 -13.48 7.79 -12.47
C GLY A 277 -13.65 8.83 -13.59
N ALA A 278 -12.57 9.42 -14.12
CA ALA A 278 -12.66 10.46 -15.13
C ALA A 278 -13.23 9.97 -16.46
N VAL A 279 -14.25 10.66 -17.00
CA VAL A 279 -14.91 10.38 -18.29
C VAL A 279 -15.16 11.71 -19.01
N GLY A 280 -14.30 12.08 -19.96
CA GLY A 280 -14.35 13.39 -20.61
C GLY A 280 -14.28 14.52 -19.59
N ASP A 281 -15.29 15.40 -19.58
CA ASP A 281 -15.39 16.52 -18.65
C ASP A 281 -16.16 16.15 -17.35
N THR A 282 -16.51 14.88 -17.15
CA THR A 282 -17.26 14.38 -16.00
C THR A 282 -16.48 13.35 -15.21
N ASN A 283 -16.95 12.99 -14.01
CA ASN A 283 -16.35 11.97 -13.19
C ASN A 283 -17.45 11.08 -12.58
N ILE A 284 -17.20 9.77 -12.47
CA ILE A 284 -18.15 8.81 -11.90
C ILE A 284 -17.74 8.35 -10.47
N THR A 285 -16.66 8.92 -9.92
CA THR A 285 -16.28 8.67 -8.53
C THR A 285 -17.13 9.55 -7.62
N LEU A 286 -17.94 8.91 -6.76
CA LEU A 286 -18.70 9.63 -5.75
C LEU A 286 -17.80 10.14 -4.63
N THR A 287 -16.96 9.26 -4.11
CA THR A 287 -15.89 9.46 -3.12
C THR A 287 -15.01 8.21 -3.10
N SER A 288 -14.03 8.15 -2.20
CA SER A 288 -13.27 6.92 -1.90
C SER A 288 -13.18 6.73 -0.39
N MET A 289 -13.38 5.50 0.08
CA MET A 289 -13.09 5.13 1.46
C MET A 289 -11.58 4.92 1.58
N GLN A 290 -10.88 5.94 2.04
CA GLN A 290 -9.43 5.93 2.19
C GLN A 290 -9.01 5.11 3.41
N LYS A 291 -7.97 4.29 3.25
CA LYS A 291 -7.27 3.55 4.31
C LYS A 291 -5.79 3.93 4.27
N ARG A 292 -5.31 4.64 5.27
CA ARG A 292 -4.02 5.33 5.25
C ARG A 292 -2.83 4.39 5.48
N VAL A 293 -2.70 3.40 4.61
CA VAL A 293 -1.57 2.46 4.59
C VAL A 293 -0.25 3.20 4.38
N ASP A 294 -0.24 4.24 3.56
CA ASP A 294 0.89 5.14 3.33
C ASP A 294 1.43 5.75 4.64
N VAL A 295 0.55 6.20 5.52
CA VAL A 295 0.92 6.76 6.82
C VAL A 295 1.41 5.67 7.77
N ALA A 296 0.77 4.50 7.74
CA ALA A 296 1.12 3.38 8.61
C ALA A 296 2.56 2.88 8.34
N VAL A 297 2.92 2.64 7.07
CA VAL A 297 4.28 2.20 6.72
C VAL A 297 5.32 3.26 7.07
N GLN A 298 5.04 4.55 6.83
CA GLN A 298 5.95 5.63 7.23
C GLN A 298 6.10 5.74 8.74
N THR A 299 5.03 5.52 9.51
CA THR A 299 5.07 5.59 10.97
C THR A 299 5.98 4.50 11.54
N ILE A 300 5.81 3.25 11.12
CA ILE A 300 6.70 2.16 11.54
C ILE A 300 8.15 2.43 11.13
N ALA A 301 8.39 2.92 9.92
CA ALA A 301 9.73 3.27 9.46
C ALA A 301 10.38 4.38 10.33
N LYS A 302 9.63 5.45 10.64
CA LYS A 302 10.11 6.57 11.48
C LYS A 302 10.40 6.13 12.91
N GLU A 303 9.53 5.31 13.49
CA GLU A 303 9.76 4.75 14.84
C GLU A 303 10.99 3.84 14.88
N THR A 304 11.16 2.99 13.87
CA THR A 304 12.30 2.08 13.76
C THR A 304 13.61 2.85 13.57
N MET A 305 13.64 3.83 12.68
CA MET A 305 14.79 4.69 12.45
C MET A 305 15.19 5.46 13.73
N ALA A 306 14.21 5.79 14.60
CA ALA A 306 14.46 6.38 15.91
C ALA A 306 14.88 5.36 16.98
N GLY A 307 15.07 4.09 16.64
CA GLY A 307 15.44 3.01 17.56
C GLY A 307 14.29 2.45 18.39
N ASN A 308 13.04 2.70 18.00
CA ASN A 308 11.82 2.31 18.73
C ASN A 308 10.94 1.36 17.91
N PHE A 309 11.53 0.34 17.28
CA PHE A 309 10.73 -0.64 16.53
C PHE A 309 9.61 -1.23 17.39
N PRO A 310 8.34 -1.18 16.93
CA PRO A 310 7.20 -1.62 17.74
C PRO A 310 6.94 -3.15 17.64
N GLY A 311 7.98 -3.96 17.66
CA GLY A 311 7.88 -5.41 17.60
C GLY A 311 7.03 -6.00 18.71
N GLY A 312 6.25 -7.05 18.39
CA GLY A 312 5.31 -7.71 19.30
C GLY A 312 4.06 -6.89 19.61
N LYS A 313 3.85 -5.75 18.93
CA LYS A 313 2.67 -4.90 19.15
C LYS A 313 1.75 -4.93 17.93
N THR A 314 0.45 -4.81 18.22
CA THR A 314 -0.58 -4.52 17.22
C THR A 314 -1.04 -3.07 17.39
N VAL A 315 -0.96 -2.30 16.31
CA VAL A 315 -1.49 -0.94 16.25
C VAL A 315 -2.73 -0.94 15.36
N THR A 316 -3.81 -0.33 15.82
CA THR A 316 -5.06 -0.26 15.05
C THR A 316 -5.44 1.19 14.80
N TYR A 317 -5.76 1.52 13.55
CA TYR A 317 -6.14 2.85 13.11
C TYR A 317 -7.60 2.88 12.66
N GLY A 318 -8.40 3.75 13.26
CA GLY A 318 -9.80 4.00 12.91
C GLY A 318 -10.03 5.43 12.45
N LEU A 319 -11.29 5.89 12.54
CA LEU A 319 -11.67 7.29 12.28
C LEU A 319 -11.00 8.26 13.25
N ALA A 320 -10.90 7.89 14.53
CA ALA A 320 -10.30 8.72 15.57
C ALA A 320 -8.82 9.02 15.29
N GLU A 321 -8.09 8.03 14.78
CA GLU A 321 -6.68 8.13 14.41
C GLU A 321 -6.50 8.65 12.96
N LYS A 322 -7.58 8.93 12.24
CA LYS A 322 -7.57 9.28 10.81
C LYS A 322 -6.90 8.22 9.93
N GLY A 323 -6.98 6.97 10.37
CA GLY A 323 -6.48 5.83 9.60
C GLY A 323 -7.46 5.40 8.51
N VAL A 324 -8.74 5.69 8.68
CA VAL A 324 -9.78 5.55 7.67
C VAL A 324 -10.59 6.85 7.59
N GLN A 325 -11.07 7.19 6.39
CA GLN A 325 -11.87 8.40 6.13
C GLN A 325 -12.51 8.34 4.75
N LEU A 326 -13.43 9.26 4.43
CA LEU A 326 -13.84 9.50 3.04
C LEU A 326 -12.95 10.57 2.40
N ALA A 327 -12.64 10.38 1.12
CA ALA A 327 -11.96 11.37 0.29
C ALA A 327 -12.90 12.54 -0.03
N ASP A 328 -12.30 13.67 -0.41
CA ASP A 328 -13.05 14.81 -0.93
C ASP A 328 -13.84 14.38 -2.19
N SER A 329 -15.16 14.58 -2.16
CA SER A 329 -16.05 14.25 -3.27
C SER A 329 -15.95 15.24 -4.44
N ARG A 330 -15.22 16.34 -4.28
CA ARG A 330 -15.07 17.43 -5.27
C ARG A 330 -16.40 17.93 -5.81
N GLY A 331 -17.40 17.98 -4.92
CA GLY A 331 -18.75 18.47 -5.22
C GLY A 331 -19.71 17.41 -5.80
N ALA A 332 -19.30 16.15 -5.92
CA ALA A 332 -20.20 15.05 -6.28
C ALA A 332 -21.26 14.81 -5.18
N ILE A 333 -20.89 15.02 -3.91
CA ILE A 333 -21.79 14.94 -2.77
C ILE A 333 -22.15 16.37 -2.31
N PRO A 334 -23.45 16.74 -2.22
CA PRO A 334 -23.89 18.02 -1.71
C PRO A 334 -23.46 18.26 -0.26
N GLN A 335 -23.26 19.55 0.12
CA GLN A 335 -22.73 19.92 1.43
C GLN A 335 -23.63 19.46 2.60
N ASP A 336 -24.93 19.53 2.46
CA ASP A 336 -25.88 19.08 3.48
C ASP A 336 -25.83 17.56 3.72
N ILE A 337 -25.44 16.79 2.72
CA ILE A 337 -25.16 15.36 2.85
C ILE A 337 -23.80 15.14 3.51
N LEU A 338 -22.76 15.91 3.12
CA LEU A 338 -21.45 15.86 3.78
C LEU A 338 -21.56 16.16 5.28
N ASP A 339 -22.39 17.15 5.65
CA ASP A 339 -22.64 17.51 7.06
C ASP A 339 -23.26 16.33 7.83
N GLN A 340 -24.19 15.59 7.22
CA GLN A 340 -24.79 14.39 7.82
C GLN A 340 -23.76 13.27 7.98
N ILE A 341 -22.90 13.04 6.98
CA ILE A 341 -21.82 12.04 7.05
C ILE A 341 -20.87 12.38 8.21
N GLU A 342 -20.51 13.65 8.37
CA GLU A 342 -19.66 14.13 9.46
C GLU A 342 -20.31 13.91 10.85
N GLU A 343 -21.64 14.06 10.96
CA GLU A 343 -22.37 13.74 12.20
C GLU A 343 -22.28 12.24 12.54
N TYR A 344 -22.37 11.34 11.54
CA TYR A 344 -22.17 9.92 11.76
C TYR A 344 -20.73 9.61 12.16
N SER A 345 -19.75 10.23 11.52
CA SER A 345 -18.34 10.10 11.89
C SER A 345 -18.10 10.46 13.35
N LYS A 346 -18.64 11.59 13.83
CA LYS A 346 -18.54 12.01 15.23
C LYS A 346 -19.16 11.00 16.17
N LYS A 347 -20.36 10.50 15.86
CA LYS A 347 -21.04 9.48 16.70
C LYS A 347 -20.25 8.18 16.83
N ILE A 348 -19.52 7.77 15.77
CA ILE A 348 -18.64 6.62 15.83
C ILE A 348 -17.42 6.92 16.70
N ILE A 349 -16.76 8.07 16.50
CA ILE A 349 -15.59 8.49 17.28
C ILE A 349 -15.93 8.64 18.76
N ASP A 350 -17.08 9.19 19.07
CA ASP A 350 -17.57 9.38 20.47
C ASP A 350 -18.11 8.09 21.09
N GLY A 351 -18.19 6.99 20.33
CA GLY A 351 -18.65 5.68 20.79
C GLY A 351 -20.18 5.56 20.93
N GLU A 352 -20.94 6.51 20.39
CA GLU A 352 -22.41 6.45 20.35
C GLU A 352 -22.90 5.39 19.33
N ILE A 353 -22.13 5.17 18.27
CA ILE A 353 -22.35 4.11 17.29
C ILE A 353 -21.15 3.16 17.34
N THR A 354 -21.43 1.89 17.58
CA THR A 354 -20.45 0.80 17.42
C THR A 354 -20.73 0.08 16.11
N VAL A 355 -19.80 0.16 15.17
CA VAL A 355 -19.94 -0.51 13.86
C VAL A 355 -19.49 -1.96 13.99
N PRO A 356 -20.31 -2.96 13.59
CA PRO A 356 -19.92 -4.36 13.66
C PRO A 356 -18.79 -4.69 12.67
N GLU A 357 -17.96 -5.66 13.04
CA GLU A 357 -16.86 -6.14 12.21
C GLU A 357 -17.28 -7.29 11.27
N THR A 358 -18.42 -7.89 11.52
CA THR A 358 -18.97 -9.02 10.76
C THR A 358 -20.44 -8.77 10.43
N VAL A 359 -20.92 -9.40 9.38
CA VAL A 359 -22.34 -9.36 8.98
C VAL A 359 -23.09 -10.42 9.78
N GLU A 360 -24.25 -10.03 10.35
CA GLU A 360 -25.18 -10.96 11.03
C GLU A 360 -26.01 -11.77 10.03
#